data_42595b5e9fd42f0c0853ef5fe44085ec
#
_entry.id   42595b5e9fd42f0c0853ef5fe44085ec
#
_cell.length_a   1.000
_cell.length_b   1.000
_cell.length_c   1.000
_cell.angle_alpha   90.00
_cell.angle_beta   90.00
_cell.angle_gamma   90.00
#
_symmetry.space_group_name_H-M   'P 1'
#
loop_
_entity.id
_entity.type
_entity.pdbx_description
1 polymer ?
#
loop_
_entity_poly.entity_id
_entity_poly.type
_entity_poly.pdbx_seq_one_letter_code
_entity_poly.pdbx_strand_id
1 'polypeptide(L)'
;RSECPFDEAGLPELIQQVVSQGFLKASTEIPSSETYLVAVPTPHKDSSKGKVCDRAYVFSAVDAITKVAKNGQTVIVESTISPQTSLAVEQRFKEAGLTIDVVHCPERAIPGQTLHELVHNDRIIGASNEAAQLKVKAIYQSFVKGEVFLTDLTTAECIKLVENTSRDVGIAFANELSLVCQELNVDVYEVIRLANRHPRVNVLTPGPGVGGHCIPIDPWFLVENTQAGDFVRLARSINDKRPSIVAQQALDLLDADVKGKKVGILGVAYKANVDDCRESPAETILEHFKQAGVQTSYHDPYVEQWDCPRIKTIEEMDKWADVIILVTDHECYSNLSLTTDLLNTRA
;
A
#
# COMPACT_ATOMS: atom_id res chain seq x y z
N ARG A 1 21.62 -17.54 7.71
CA ARG A 1 21.66 -16.64 8.86
C ARG A 1 20.24 -16.57 9.42
N SER A 2 20.10 -16.62 10.75
CA SER A 2 18.81 -16.52 11.45
C SER A 2 18.48 -15.06 11.84
N GLU A 3 18.92 -14.12 11.02
CA GLU A 3 18.65 -12.69 11.20
C GLU A 3 17.37 -12.33 10.46
N CYS A 4 16.40 -11.72 11.13
CA CYS A 4 15.21 -11.17 10.52
C CYS A 4 15.58 -9.84 9.84
N PRO A 5 15.26 -9.64 8.54
CA PRO A 5 15.56 -8.39 7.85
C PRO A 5 14.50 -7.30 8.07
N PHE A 6 13.45 -7.58 8.87
CA PHE A 6 12.33 -6.68 9.10
C PHE A 6 12.19 -6.38 10.59
N ASP A 7 11.85 -5.13 10.90
CA ASP A 7 11.47 -4.70 12.25
C ASP A 7 9.96 -4.98 12.46
N GLU A 8 9.68 -6.19 12.96
CA GLU A 8 8.32 -6.66 13.23
C GLU A 8 8.32 -7.38 14.58
N ALA A 9 7.48 -6.91 15.49
CA ALA A 9 7.46 -7.43 16.86
C ALA A 9 7.24 -8.95 16.92
N GLY A 10 8.15 -9.68 17.58
CA GLY A 10 8.10 -11.13 17.76
C GLY A 10 8.55 -11.96 16.56
N LEU A 11 8.75 -11.36 15.39
CA LEU A 11 9.19 -12.09 14.18
C LEU A 11 10.66 -12.57 14.28
N PRO A 12 11.61 -11.76 14.77
CA PRO A 12 13.00 -12.21 14.93
C PRO A 12 13.13 -13.44 15.82
N GLU A 13 12.45 -13.45 16.96
CA GLU A 13 12.45 -14.56 17.92
C GLU A 13 11.84 -15.83 17.32
N LEU A 14 10.71 -15.68 16.61
CA LEU A 14 10.06 -16.80 15.93
C LEU A 14 10.96 -17.40 14.84
N ILE A 15 11.60 -16.58 14.01
CA ILE A 15 12.54 -17.05 12.97
C ILE A 15 13.70 -17.78 13.62
N GLN A 16 14.32 -17.23 14.67
CA GLN A 16 15.42 -17.88 15.38
C GLN A 16 14.98 -19.24 15.95
N GLN A 17 13.79 -19.31 16.54
CA GLN A 17 13.25 -20.55 17.08
C GLN A 17 13.07 -21.62 16.00
N VAL A 18 12.35 -21.33 14.92
CA VAL A 18 12.01 -22.33 13.89
C VAL A 18 13.22 -22.75 13.07
N VAL A 19 14.22 -21.85 12.88
CA VAL A 19 15.48 -22.20 12.22
C VAL A 19 16.34 -23.10 13.12
N SER A 20 16.48 -22.78 14.41
CA SER A 20 17.28 -23.58 15.36
C SER A 20 16.70 -24.99 15.57
N GLN A 21 15.36 -25.11 15.51
CA GLN A 21 14.67 -26.41 15.59
C GLN A 21 14.64 -27.17 14.26
N GLY A 22 15.15 -26.59 13.17
CA GLY A 22 15.22 -27.22 11.86
C GLY A 22 13.90 -27.27 11.09
N PHE A 23 12.86 -26.54 11.55
CA PHE A 23 11.57 -26.44 10.87
C PHE A 23 11.62 -25.49 9.66
N LEU A 24 12.48 -24.48 9.70
CA LEU A 24 12.67 -23.54 8.58
C LEU A 24 14.09 -23.67 8.03
N LYS A 25 14.19 -23.84 6.71
CA LYS A 25 15.46 -23.89 5.97
C LYS A 25 15.35 -23.01 4.73
N ALA A 26 16.38 -22.21 4.45
CA ALA A 26 16.49 -21.45 3.21
C ALA A 26 17.27 -22.27 2.16
N SER A 27 16.82 -22.23 0.91
CA SER A 27 17.49 -22.84 -0.24
C SER A 27 17.29 -21.96 -1.48
N THR A 28 18.24 -22.01 -2.39
CA THR A 28 18.12 -21.46 -3.75
C THR A 28 17.49 -22.43 -4.73
N GLU A 29 17.32 -23.70 -4.32
CA GLU A 29 16.67 -24.74 -5.10
C GLU A 29 15.31 -25.06 -4.48
N ILE A 30 14.29 -25.27 -5.35
CA ILE A 30 12.95 -25.63 -4.93
C ILE A 30 12.91 -27.17 -4.77
N PRO A 31 12.66 -27.70 -3.55
CA PRO A 31 12.48 -29.14 -3.36
C PRO A 31 11.10 -29.59 -3.88
N SER A 32 10.97 -30.89 -4.21
CA SER A 32 9.63 -31.46 -4.40
C SER A 32 8.88 -31.48 -3.07
N SER A 33 7.69 -30.88 -3.03
CA SER A 33 6.90 -30.66 -1.81
C SER A 33 5.43 -30.95 -2.07
N GLU A 34 4.67 -31.33 -1.04
CA GLU A 34 3.22 -31.54 -1.18
C GLU A 34 2.45 -30.24 -1.45
N THR A 35 2.97 -29.13 -0.90
CA THR A 35 2.38 -27.81 -1.04
C THR A 35 3.49 -26.78 -1.29
N TYR A 36 3.29 -25.92 -2.26
CA TYR A 36 4.12 -24.76 -2.56
C TYR A 36 3.37 -23.50 -2.24
N LEU A 37 4.04 -22.52 -1.66
CA LEU A 37 3.49 -21.20 -1.39
C LEU A 37 4.27 -20.18 -2.22
N VAL A 38 3.56 -19.43 -3.08
CA VAL A 38 4.13 -18.39 -3.95
C VAL A 38 3.84 -17.03 -3.34
N ALA A 39 4.87 -16.43 -2.73
CA ALA A 39 4.86 -15.11 -2.10
C ALA A 39 5.97 -14.25 -2.69
N VAL A 40 5.86 -13.94 -3.97
CA VAL A 40 6.83 -13.17 -4.74
C VAL A 40 6.35 -11.74 -4.99
N PRO A 41 7.27 -10.77 -5.22
CA PRO A 41 6.87 -9.42 -5.59
C PRO A 41 6.02 -9.39 -6.87
N THR A 42 5.05 -8.48 -6.89
CA THR A 42 4.21 -8.18 -8.06
C THR A 42 4.23 -6.68 -8.33
N PRO A 43 5.37 -6.13 -8.82
CA PRO A 43 5.48 -4.73 -9.13
C PRO A 43 4.53 -4.35 -10.27
N HIS A 44 4.33 -3.06 -10.45
CA HIS A 44 3.58 -2.57 -11.60
C HIS A 44 4.51 -2.20 -12.77
N LYS A 45 3.92 -2.16 -13.96
CA LYS A 45 4.48 -1.55 -15.18
C LYS A 45 3.52 -0.48 -15.68
N ASP A 46 4.07 0.59 -16.23
CA ASP A 46 3.24 1.62 -16.85
C ASP A 46 2.69 1.13 -18.20
N SER A 47 1.46 1.50 -18.49
CA SER A 47 0.78 1.24 -19.74
C SER A 47 -0.02 2.46 -20.20
N SER A 48 -0.49 2.44 -21.44
CA SER A 48 -1.36 3.50 -21.97
C SER A 48 -2.70 3.66 -21.23
N LYS A 49 -3.06 2.68 -20.39
CA LYS A 49 -4.31 2.67 -19.61
C LYS A 49 -4.10 2.82 -18.10
N GLY A 50 -2.88 3.16 -17.67
CA GLY A 50 -2.46 3.22 -16.29
C GLY A 50 -1.46 2.12 -15.92
N LYS A 51 -1.38 1.78 -14.65
CA LYS A 51 -0.44 0.76 -14.15
C LYS A 51 -1.04 -0.64 -14.35
N VAL A 52 -0.20 -1.62 -14.73
CA VAL A 52 -0.59 -3.04 -14.89
C VAL A 52 0.30 -3.93 -14.03
N CYS A 53 -0.24 -5.07 -13.58
CA CYS A 53 0.49 -6.03 -12.76
C CYS A 53 1.61 -6.71 -13.55
N ASP A 54 2.85 -6.60 -13.08
CA ASP A 54 3.94 -7.43 -13.61
C ASP A 54 3.92 -8.82 -12.98
N ARG A 55 3.36 -9.77 -13.70
CA ARG A 55 3.21 -11.17 -13.29
C ARG A 55 4.46 -12.02 -13.56
N ALA A 56 5.57 -11.41 -14.04
CA ALA A 56 6.77 -12.15 -14.44
C ALA A 56 7.36 -12.99 -13.29
N TYR A 57 7.39 -12.44 -12.09
CA TYR A 57 7.90 -13.16 -10.92
C TYR A 57 7.01 -14.34 -10.52
N VAL A 58 5.69 -14.17 -10.60
CA VAL A 58 4.72 -15.26 -10.33
C VAL A 58 4.93 -16.39 -11.34
N PHE A 59 4.98 -16.08 -12.63
CA PHE A 59 5.18 -17.08 -13.66
C PHE A 59 6.57 -17.72 -13.60
N SER A 60 7.61 -16.98 -13.24
CA SER A 60 8.95 -17.53 -13.01
C SER A 60 8.98 -18.54 -11.85
N ALA A 61 8.29 -18.24 -10.76
CA ALA A 61 8.14 -19.16 -9.63
C ALA A 61 7.36 -20.41 -10.04
N VAL A 62 6.26 -20.26 -10.79
CA VAL A 62 5.47 -21.37 -11.33
C VAL A 62 6.31 -22.24 -12.26
N ASP A 63 7.11 -21.66 -13.17
CA ASP A 63 8.01 -22.41 -14.06
C ASP A 63 9.11 -23.18 -13.31
N ALA A 64 9.58 -22.62 -12.21
CA ALA A 64 10.53 -23.32 -11.35
C ALA A 64 9.87 -24.50 -10.61
N ILE A 65 8.62 -24.32 -10.14
CA ILE A 65 7.83 -25.38 -9.50
C ILE A 65 7.51 -26.50 -10.50
N THR A 66 7.17 -26.20 -11.76
CA THR A 66 6.85 -27.24 -12.78
C THR A 66 7.97 -28.25 -12.99
N LYS A 67 9.24 -27.87 -12.73
CA LYS A 67 10.40 -28.77 -12.89
C LYS A 67 10.49 -29.86 -11.82
N VAL A 68 9.85 -29.65 -10.67
CA VAL A 68 9.98 -30.54 -9.50
C VAL A 68 8.63 -31.04 -8.99
N ALA A 69 7.53 -30.43 -9.42
CA ALA A 69 6.19 -30.77 -8.98
C ALA A 69 5.69 -32.11 -9.57
N LYS A 70 4.74 -32.74 -8.89
CA LYS A 70 4.05 -33.97 -9.28
C LYS A 70 2.55 -33.75 -9.24
N ASN A 71 1.83 -34.56 -10.01
CA ASN A 71 0.36 -34.54 -10.02
C ASN A 71 -0.23 -34.71 -8.61
N GLY A 72 -1.29 -33.96 -8.30
CA GLY A 72 -1.99 -33.98 -7.02
C GLY A 72 -1.36 -33.08 -5.93
N GLN A 73 -0.27 -32.39 -6.24
CA GLN A 73 0.30 -31.38 -5.34
C GLN A 73 -0.48 -30.06 -5.44
N THR A 74 -0.27 -29.16 -4.47
CA THR A 74 -0.99 -27.90 -4.34
C THR A 74 -0.04 -26.73 -4.46
N VAL A 75 -0.45 -25.68 -5.18
CA VAL A 75 0.24 -24.37 -5.24
C VAL A 75 -0.70 -23.31 -4.70
N ILE A 76 -0.28 -22.63 -3.64
CA ILE A 76 -0.98 -21.50 -3.03
C ILE A 76 -0.31 -20.22 -3.51
N VAL A 77 -1.03 -19.34 -4.16
CA VAL A 77 -0.56 -18.00 -4.53
C VAL A 77 -1.07 -17.01 -3.49
N GLU A 78 -0.15 -16.43 -2.71
CA GLU A 78 -0.46 -15.36 -1.73
C GLU A 78 -0.15 -13.96 -2.25
N SER A 79 0.73 -13.85 -3.27
CA SER A 79 1.04 -12.56 -3.89
C SER A 79 -0.21 -11.86 -4.38
N THR A 80 -0.29 -10.53 -4.19
CA THR A 80 -1.35 -9.71 -4.77
C THR A 80 -1.23 -9.70 -6.29
N ILE A 81 -2.26 -10.12 -6.99
CA ILE A 81 -2.28 -10.31 -8.44
C ILE A 81 -3.56 -9.76 -9.05
N SER A 82 -3.50 -9.39 -10.33
CA SER A 82 -4.69 -8.98 -11.06
C SER A 82 -5.65 -10.16 -11.30
N PRO A 83 -6.97 -9.91 -11.39
CA PRO A 83 -7.98 -10.95 -11.58
C PRO A 83 -7.67 -11.85 -12.76
N GLN A 84 -7.98 -13.17 -12.62
CA GLN A 84 -7.72 -14.25 -13.57
C GLN A 84 -6.24 -14.69 -13.69
N THR A 85 -5.33 -14.15 -12.91
CA THR A 85 -3.92 -14.59 -12.92
C THR A 85 -3.78 -16.03 -12.42
N SER A 86 -4.53 -16.44 -11.39
CA SER A 86 -4.50 -17.81 -10.87
C SER A 86 -5.03 -18.83 -11.88
N LEU A 87 -6.02 -18.46 -12.72
CA LEU A 87 -6.45 -19.30 -13.85
C LEU A 87 -5.34 -19.46 -14.89
N ALA A 88 -4.55 -18.41 -15.16
CA ALA A 88 -3.40 -18.50 -16.04
C ALA A 88 -2.29 -19.39 -15.44
N VAL A 89 -2.12 -19.38 -14.11
CA VAL A 89 -1.20 -20.30 -13.39
C VAL A 89 -1.69 -21.75 -13.54
N GLU A 90 -2.98 -22.02 -13.34
CA GLU A 90 -3.55 -23.36 -13.59
C GLU A 90 -3.30 -23.82 -15.02
N GLN A 91 -3.57 -22.97 -16.01
CA GLN A 91 -3.35 -23.28 -17.42
C GLN A 91 -1.88 -23.62 -17.70
N ARG A 92 -0.94 -22.89 -17.09
CA ARG A 92 0.50 -23.14 -17.26
C ARG A 92 0.95 -24.51 -16.74
N PHE A 93 0.41 -24.99 -15.61
CA PHE A 93 0.63 -26.36 -15.13
C PHE A 93 0.01 -27.40 -16.07
N LYS A 94 -1.19 -27.17 -16.58
CA LYS A 94 -1.84 -28.08 -17.57
C LYS A 94 -1.02 -28.19 -18.86
N GLU A 95 -0.48 -27.09 -19.36
CA GLU A 95 0.42 -27.05 -20.53
C GLU A 95 1.73 -27.82 -20.30
N ALA A 96 2.23 -27.83 -19.06
CA ALA A 96 3.37 -28.65 -18.64
C ALA A 96 3.02 -30.13 -18.39
N GLY A 97 1.78 -30.56 -18.61
CA GLY A 97 1.31 -31.93 -18.39
C GLY A 97 1.09 -32.28 -16.92
N LEU A 98 0.94 -31.29 -16.05
CA LEU A 98 0.76 -31.47 -14.62
C LEU A 98 -0.68 -31.17 -14.20
N THR A 99 -1.22 -31.98 -13.29
CA THR A 99 -2.48 -31.75 -12.59
C THR A 99 -2.17 -31.25 -11.20
N ILE A 100 -2.19 -29.94 -11.01
CA ILE A 100 -1.86 -29.22 -9.76
C ILE A 100 -3.12 -28.50 -9.29
N ASP A 101 -3.40 -28.58 -7.99
CA ASP A 101 -4.42 -27.76 -7.35
C ASP A 101 -3.87 -26.35 -7.14
N VAL A 102 -4.38 -25.39 -7.91
CA VAL A 102 -4.03 -23.96 -7.71
C VAL A 102 -5.04 -23.33 -6.78
N VAL A 103 -4.54 -22.64 -5.77
CA VAL A 103 -5.31 -21.94 -4.75
C VAL A 103 -4.80 -20.51 -4.63
N HIS A 104 -5.69 -19.55 -4.52
CA HIS A 104 -5.35 -18.16 -4.18
C HIS A 104 -5.80 -17.85 -2.75
N CYS A 105 -4.87 -17.40 -1.93
CA CYS A 105 -5.15 -16.97 -0.56
C CYS A 105 -4.40 -15.65 -0.30
N PRO A 106 -4.97 -14.49 -0.68
CA PRO A 106 -4.27 -13.21 -0.64
C PRO A 106 -3.90 -12.83 0.79
N GLU A 107 -2.68 -12.29 0.96
CA GLU A 107 -2.26 -11.73 2.24
C GLU A 107 -2.89 -10.35 2.45
N ARG A 108 -3.39 -10.12 3.68
CA ARG A 108 -4.14 -8.92 4.06
C ARG A 108 -3.57 -8.21 5.29
N ALA A 109 -2.51 -8.76 5.89
CA ALA A 109 -1.86 -8.17 7.05
C ALA A 109 -1.12 -6.87 6.69
N ILE A 110 -1.08 -5.94 7.65
CA ILE A 110 -0.37 -4.67 7.52
C ILE A 110 0.98 -4.73 8.26
N PRO A 111 2.03 -4.09 7.73
CA PRO A 111 3.31 -3.98 8.42
C PRO A 111 3.17 -3.34 9.81
N GLY A 112 3.92 -3.88 10.79
CA GLY A 112 3.91 -3.49 12.19
C GLY A 112 2.94 -4.28 13.08
N GLN A 113 2.00 -5.05 12.47
CA GLN A 113 1.08 -5.96 13.18
C GLN A 113 0.96 -7.32 12.46
N THR A 114 1.93 -7.66 11.63
CA THR A 114 1.85 -8.80 10.71
C THR A 114 1.55 -10.11 11.43
N LEU A 115 2.29 -10.46 12.48
CA LEU A 115 2.07 -11.73 13.20
C LEU A 115 0.70 -11.80 13.89
N HIS A 116 0.24 -10.67 14.44
CA HIS A 116 -1.09 -10.61 15.05
C HIS A 116 -2.18 -10.80 13.99
N GLU A 117 -2.08 -10.08 12.89
CA GLU A 117 -3.09 -10.10 11.83
C GLU A 117 -3.08 -11.42 11.05
N LEU A 118 -1.92 -12.04 10.82
CA LEU A 118 -1.81 -13.39 10.23
C LEU A 118 -2.62 -14.43 11.02
N VAL A 119 -2.70 -14.27 12.34
CA VAL A 119 -3.40 -15.20 13.23
C VAL A 119 -4.88 -14.83 13.39
N HIS A 120 -5.24 -13.54 13.44
CA HIS A 120 -6.56 -13.11 13.88
C HIS A 120 -7.47 -12.61 12.75
N ASN A 121 -6.91 -12.21 11.60
CA ASN A 121 -7.73 -11.80 10.47
C ASN A 121 -8.39 -13.02 9.81
N ASP A 122 -9.59 -12.79 9.29
CA ASP A 122 -10.29 -13.77 8.44
C ASP A 122 -9.47 -14.07 7.19
N ARG A 123 -9.56 -15.30 6.70
CA ARG A 123 -8.90 -15.76 5.47
C ARG A 123 -9.89 -16.03 4.37
N ILE A 124 -9.49 -15.64 3.15
CA ILE A 124 -10.23 -15.95 1.94
C ILE A 124 -9.42 -16.97 1.14
N ILE A 125 -10.04 -18.08 0.82
CA ILE A 125 -9.40 -19.16 0.04
C ILE A 125 -10.20 -19.39 -1.23
N GLY A 126 -9.61 -19.06 -2.37
CA GLY A 126 -10.17 -19.31 -3.70
C GLY A 126 -9.51 -20.52 -4.36
N ALA A 127 -10.31 -21.43 -4.92
CA ALA A 127 -9.81 -22.54 -5.73
C ALA A 127 -10.84 -22.97 -6.76
N SER A 128 -10.40 -23.73 -7.78
CA SER A 128 -11.28 -24.28 -8.82
C SER A 128 -12.07 -25.51 -8.37
N ASN A 129 -11.72 -26.11 -7.23
CA ASN A 129 -12.40 -27.29 -6.70
C ASN A 129 -12.44 -27.29 -5.16
N GLU A 130 -13.48 -27.92 -4.61
CA GLU A 130 -13.72 -27.95 -3.15
C GLU A 130 -12.65 -28.74 -2.38
N ALA A 131 -12.10 -29.80 -2.98
CA ALA A 131 -11.08 -30.61 -2.31
C ALA A 131 -9.80 -29.79 -2.05
N ALA A 132 -9.37 -28.97 -2.99
CA ALA A 132 -8.26 -28.04 -2.85
C ALA A 132 -8.56 -26.98 -1.78
N GLN A 133 -9.77 -26.41 -1.77
CA GLN A 133 -10.21 -25.45 -0.76
C GLN A 133 -10.10 -26.05 0.65
N LEU A 134 -10.66 -27.25 0.86
CA LEU A 134 -10.66 -27.92 2.17
C LEU A 134 -9.24 -28.30 2.63
N LYS A 135 -8.39 -28.77 1.71
CA LYS A 135 -6.98 -29.08 1.99
C LYS A 135 -6.24 -27.83 2.49
N VAL A 136 -6.36 -26.69 1.79
CA VAL A 136 -5.68 -25.45 2.14
C VAL A 136 -6.33 -24.81 3.37
N LYS A 137 -7.65 -24.90 3.54
CA LYS A 137 -8.33 -24.50 4.77
C LYS A 137 -7.73 -25.18 6.00
N ALA A 138 -7.47 -26.48 5.96
CA ALA A 138 -6.87 -27.22 7.07
C ALA A 138 -5.46 -26.70 7.41
N ILE A 139 -4.67 -26.28 6.39
CA ILE A 139 -3.35 -25.68 6.61
C ILE A 139 -3.49 -24.37 7.38
N TYR A 140 -4.32 -23.43 6.90
CA TYR A 140 -4.47 -22.11 7.56
C TYR A 140 -5.13 -22.22 8.94
N GLN A 141 -6.11 -23.09 9.13
CA GLN A 141 -6.75 -23.32 10.42
C GLN A 141 -5.80 -23.86 11.50
N SER A 142 -4.61 -24.33 11.14
CA SER A 142 -3.60 -24.75 12.13
C SER A 142 -3.05 -23.58 12.95
N PHE A 143 -3.16 -22.33 12.46
CA PHE A 143 -2.67 -21.14 13.16
C PHE A 143 -3.65 -19.95 13.12
N VAL A 144 -4.55 -19.86 12.13
CA VAL A 144 -5.54 -18.79 11.99
C VAL A 144 -6.69 -19.00 12.97
N LYS A 145 -7.02 -17.96 13.73
CA LYS A 145 -8.17 -17.92 14.67
C LYS A 145 -9.38 -17.20 14.08
N GLY A 146 -9.19 -16.40 13.03
CA GLY A 146 -10.26 -15.77 12.25
C GLY A 146 -11.08 -16.80 11.48
N GLU A 147 -12.18 -16.38 10.88
CA GLU A 147 -12.99 -17.24 10.02
C GLU A 147 -12.29 -17.49 8.67
N VAL A 148 -12.54 -18.66 8.08
CA VAL A 148 -12.00 -19.03 6.78
C VAL A 148 -13.14 -19.22 5.80
N PHE A 149 -13.22 -18.31 4.83
CA PHE A 149 -14.22 -18.27 3.77
C PHE A 149 -13.68 -18.94 2.50
N LEU A 150 -14.51 -19.74 1.85
CA LEU A 150 -14.17 -20.46 0.63
C LEU A 150 -14.92 -19.86 -0.57
N THR A 151 -14.19 -19.67 -1.67
CA THR A 151 -14.73 -19.07 -2.90
C THR A 151 -13.96 -19.58 -4.14
N ASP A 152 -14.28 -19.07 -5.33
CA ASP A 152 -13.49 -19.32 -6.54
C ASP A 152 -12.21 -18.45 -6.60
N LEU A 153 -11.28 -18.81 -7.50
CA LEU A 153 -9.99 -18.14 -7.67
C LEU A 153 -10.14 -16.64 -7.95
N THR A 154 -10.96 -16.27 -8.93
CA THR A 154 -11.10 -14.89 -9.39
C THR A 154 -11.76 -14.01 -8.32
N THR A 155 -12.74 -14.55 -7.60
CA THR A 155 -13.37 -13.85 -6.48
C THR A 155 -12.35 -13.56 -5.39
N ALA A 156 -11.49 -14.52 -5.02
CA ALA A 156 -10.45 -14.30 -4.01
C ALA A 156 -9.45 -13.22 -4.43
N GLU A 157 -9.02 -13.22 -5.70
CA GLU A 157 -8.16 -12.17 -6.27
C GLU A 157 -8.81 -10.78 -6.18
N CYS A 158 -10.09 -10.69 -6.55
CA CYS A 158 -10.84 -9.43 -6.52
C CYS A 158 -11.01 -8.87 -5.10
N ILE A 159 -11.27 -9.71 -4.09
CA ILE A 159 -11.56 -9.26 -2.73
C ILE A 159 -10.42 -8.39 -2.19
N LYS A 160 -9.16 -8.86 -2.30
CA LYS A 160 -7.98 -8.11 -1.86
C LYS A 160 -7.88 -6.74 -2.54
N LEU A 161 -8.08 -6.71 -3.85
CA LEU A 161 -7.99 -5.48 -4.63
C LEU A 161 -9.14 -4.51 -4.32
N VAL A 162 -10.36 -5.04 -4.09
CA VAL A 162 -11.55 -4.25 -3.75
C VAL A 162 -11.38 -3.55 -2.40
N GLU A 163 -10.77 -4.18 -1.39
CA GLU A 163 -10.52 -3.56 -0.09
C GLU A 163 -9.69 -2.28 -0.22
N ASN A 164 -8.58 -2.34 -0.94
CA ASN A 164 -7.72 -1.19 -1.17
C ASN A 164 -8.34 -0.16 -2.12
N THR A 165 -9.05 -0.63 -3.16
CA THR A 165 -9.77 0.25 -4.09
C THR A 165 -10.87 1.04 -3.38
N SER A 166 -11.64 0.40 -2.50
CA SER A 166 -12.69 1.07 -1.71
C SER A 166 -12.09 2.18 -0.84
N ARG A 167 -10.94 1.92 -0.22
CA ARG A 167 -10.22 2.93 0.57
C ARG A 167 -9.70 4.06 -0.30
N ASP A 168 -9.11 3.77 -1.45
CA ASP A 168 -8.61 4.77 -2.40
C ASP A 168 -9.71 5.69 -2.92
N VAL A 169 -10.85 5.13 -3.31
CA VAL A 169 -12.04 5.88 -3.74
C VAL A 169 -12.57 6.77 -2.61
N GLY A 170 -12.60 6.24 -1.37
CA GLY A 170 -13.00 7.04 -0.21
C GLY A 170 -12.08 8.23 0.05
N ILE A 171 -10.76 8.05 -0.13
CA ILE A 171 -9.77 9.14 -0.02
C ILE A 171 -9.96 10.15 -1.15
N ALA A 172 -10.19 9.70 -2.40
CA ALA A 172 -10.44 10.57 -3.53
C ALA A 172 -11.68 11.45 -3.30
N PHE A 173 -12.76 10.88 -2.76
CA PHE A 173 -13.96 11.62 -2.39
C PHE A 173 -13.66 12.68 -1.33
N ALA A 174 -12.90 12.34 -0.28
CA ALA A 174 -12.53 13.30 0.76
C ALA A 174 -11.65 14.44 0.21
N ASN A 175 -10.70 14.11 -0.67
CA ASN A 175 -9.83 15.07 -1.33
C ASN A 175 -10.63 16.05 -2.23
N GLU A 176 -11.55 15.52 -3.03
CA GLU A 176 -12.46 16.33 -3.86
C GLU A 176 -13.36 17.23 -2.99
N LEU A 177 -13.96 16.64 -1.93
CA LEU A 177 -14.79 17.39 -0.98
C LEU A 177 -14.03 18.56 -0.35
N SER A 178 -12.73 18.40 -0.08
CA SER A 178 -11.93 19.50 0.47
C SER A 178 -11.82 20.69 -0.48
N LEU A 179 -11.76 20.46 -1.79
CA LEU A 179 -11.74 21.53 -2.79
C LEU A 179 -13.10 22.21 -2.89
N VAL A 180 -14.18 21.42 -2.90
CA VAL A 180 -15.56 21.96 -2.89
C VAL A 180 -15.79 22.83 -1.65
N CYS A 181 -15.37 22.38 -0.48
CA CYS A 181 -15.49 23.15 0.76
C CYS A 181 -14.67 24.44 0.73
N GLN A 182 -13.46 24.39 0.15
CA GLN A 182 -12.62 25.59 -0.05
C GLN A 182 -13.31 26.62 -0.93
N GLU A 183 -13.90 26.22 -2.07
CA GLU A 183 -14.65 27.13 -2.96
C GLU A 183 -15.89 27.72 -2.27
N LEU A 184 -16.53 26.96 -1.40
CA LEU A 184 -17.70 27.41 -0.63
C LEU A 184 -17.33 28.20 0.65
N ASN A 185 -16.04 28.32 0.96
CA ASN A 185 -15.51 28.92 2.18
C ASN A 185 -16.11 28.31 3.46
N VAL A 186 -16.14 26.98 3.51
CA VAL A 186 -16.56 26.19 4.68
C VAL A 186 -15.43 25.24 5.11
N ASP A 187 -15.40 24.92 6.40
CA ASP A 187 -14.42 23.99 6.96
C ASP A 187 -14.79 22.53 6.60
N VAL A 188 -13.94 21.89 5.81
CA VAL A 188 -14.14 20.49 5.39
C VAL A 188 -14.15 19.51 6.56
N TYR A 189 -13.35 19.76 7.60
CA TYR A 189 -13.27 18.88 8.77
C TYR A 189 -14.53 18.94 9.61
N GLU A 190 -15.12 20.13 9.75
CA GLU A 190 -16.43 20.31 10.39
C GLU A 190 -17.53 19.61 9.58
N VAL A 191 -17.52 19.76 8.25
CA VAL A 191 -18.46 19.08 7.35
C VAL A 191 -18.36 17.56 7.52
N ILE A 192 -17.14 16.99 7.49
CA ILE A 192 -16.90 15.56 7.66
C ILE A 192 -17.34 15.10 9.05
N ARG A 193 -16.94 15.81 10.10
CA ARG A 193 -17.31 15.50 11.47
C ARG A 193 -18.82 15.38 11.68
N LEU A 194 -19.58 16.32 11.10
CA LEU A 194 -21.04 16.34 11.21
C LEU A 194 -21.70 15.32 10.26
N ALA A 195 -21.22 15.16 9.04
CA ALA A 195 -21.73 14.15 8.10
C ALA A 195 -21.59 12.73 8.66
N ASN A 196 -20.47 12.42 9.31
CA ASN A 196 -20.19 11.11 9.93
C ASN A 196 -21.06 10.83 11.19
N ARG A 197 -21.85 11.81 11.66
CA ARG A 197 -22.90 11.53 12.68
C ARG A 197 -24.07 10.73 12.10
N HIS A 198 -24.22 10.70 10.78
CA HIS A 198 -25.25 9.89 10.15
C HIS A 198 -24.79 8.40 10.12
N PRO A 199 -25.60 7.44 10.61
CA PRO A 199 -25.17 6.06 10.86
C PRO A 199 -24.75 5.27 9.62
N ARG A 200 -25.04 5.75 8.41
CA ARG A 200 -24.67 5.11 7.14
C ARG A 200 -23.61 5.90 6.37
N VAL A 201 -22.94 6.86 7.00
CA VAL A 201 -21.94 7.71 6.36
C VAL A 201 -20.60 7.55 7.07
N ASN A 202 -19.54 7.34 6.31
CA ASN A 202 -18.17 7.28 6.79
C ASN A 202 -17.26 7.95 5.75
N VAL A 203 -17.21 9.27 5.76
CA VAL A 203 -16.29 10.05 4.93
C VAL A 203 -14.91 10.04 5.57
N LEU A 204 -13.89 9.73 4.78
CA LEU A 204 -12.49 9.75 5.22
C LEU A 204 -11.97 11.18 5.32
N THR A 205 -10.81 11.35 5.94
CA THR A 205 -10.13 12.64 6.04
C THR A 205 -9.34 12.92 4.76
N PRO A 206 -9.41 14.13 4.19
CA PRO A 206 -8.56 14.53 3.07
C PRO A 206 -7.08 14.55 3.49
N GLY A 207 -6.19 14.48 2.50
CA GLY A 207 -4.76 14.48 2.73
C GLY A 207 -3.96 15.04 1.55
N PRO A 208 -2.62 14.95 1.61
CA PRO A 208 -1.74 15.49 0.57
C PRO A 208 -1.65 14.58 -0.67
N GLY A 209 -2.25 13.42 -0.64
CA GLY A 209 -2.20 12.37 -1.67
C GLY A 209 -2.19 10.99 -1.05
N VAL A 210 -2.01 9.97 -1.88
CA VAL A 210 -1.98 8.56 -1.48
C VAL A 210 -0.64 7.95 -1.87
N GLY A 211 0.12 7.55 -0.87
CA GLY A 211 1.41 6.90 -1.04
C GLY A 211 1.40 5.41 -0.68
N GLY A 212 2.59 4.80 -0.76
CA GLY A 212 2.82 3.39 -0.47
C GLY A 212 2.57 2.45 -1.65
N HIS A 213 2.77 1.15 -1.43
CA HIS A 213 2.83 0.16 -2.50
C HIS A 213 1.49 -0.51 -2.85
N CYS A 214 0.45 -0.30 -2.05
CA CYS A 214 -0.81 -1.04 -2.16
C CYS A 214 -1.95 -0.12 -2.64
N ILE A 215 -2.31 0.89 -1.83
CA ILE A 215 -3.50 1.71 -2.10
C ILE A 215 -3.42 2.42 -3.47
N PRO A 216 -2.29 3.01 -3.91
CA PRO A 216 -2.23 3.65 -5.22
C PRO A 216 -2.10 2.68 -6.40
N ILE A 217 -1.87 1.39 -6.15
CA ILE A 217 -1.57 0.38 -7.19
C ILE A 217 -2.72 -0.61 -7.40
N ASP A 218 -3.26 -1.17 -6.33
CA ASP A 218 -4.29 -2.21 -6.38
C ASP A 218 -5.55 -1.81 -7.20
N PRO A 219 -6.02 -0.54 -7.19
CA PRO A 219 -7.12 -0.12 -8.04
C PRO A 219 -6.86 -0.34 -9.53
N TRP A 220 -5.62 -0.13 -9.98
CA TRP A 220 -5.22 -0.37 -11.36
C TRP A 220 -5.26 -1.86 -11.71
N PHE A 221 -4.78 -2.73 -10.81
CA PHE A 221 -4.81 -4.19 -11.00
C PHE A 221 -6.26 -4.71 -11.08
N LEU A 222 -7.17 -4.12 -10.28
CA LEU A 222 -8.58 -4.50 -10.30
C LEU A 222 -9.22 -4.26 -11.67
N VAL A 223 -8.85 -3.18 -12.36
CA VAL A 223 -9.50 -2.75 -13.61
C VAL A 223 -8.68 -3.01 -14.88
N GLU A 224 -7.47 -3.62 -14.77
CA GLU A 224 -6.56 -3.74 -15.92
C GLU A 224 -7.14 -4.57 -17.07
N ASN A 225 -7.90 -5.62 -16.77
CA ASN A 225 -8.46 -6.56 -17.73
C ASN A 225 -9.96 -6.33 -18.03
N THR A 226 -10.50 -5.15 -17.68
CA THR A 226 -11.92 -4.83 -17.87
C THR A 226 -12.13 -3.55 -18.68
N GLN A 227 -13.25 -3.49 -19.40
CA GLN A 227 -13.73 -2.25 -20.04
C GLN A 227 -14.41 -1.31 -19.03
N ALA A 228 -14.90 -1.84 -17.91
CA ALA A 228 -15.42 -1.06 -16.81
C ALA A 228 -14.29 -0.39 -16.00
N GLY A 229 -14.63 0.39 -14.98
CA GLY A 229 -13.66 0.96 -14.04
C GLY A 229 -13.36 2.44 -14.24
N ASP A 230 -14.17 3.18 -15.02
CA ASP A 230 -13.97 4.62 -15.24
C ASP A 230 -13.99 5.40 -13.92
N PHE A 231 -14.88 5.04 -12.99
CA PHE A 231 -14.94 5.64 -11.68
C PHE A 231 -13.67 5.39 -10.85
N VAL A 232 -13.13 4.18 -10.88
CA VAL A 232 -11.88 3.84 -10.20
C VAL A 232 -10.71 4.63 -10.79
N ARG A 233 -10.63 4.73 -12.12
CA ARG A 233 -9.61 5.52 -12.81
C ARG A 233 -9.72 7.01 -12.48
N LEU A 234 -10.95 7.55 -12.41
CA LEU A 234 -11.17 8.93 -12.00
C LEU A 234 -10.70 9.18 -10.56
N ALA A 235 -11.06 8.32 -9.62
CA ALA A 235 -10.61 8.41 -8.23
C ALA A 235 -9.07 8.40 -8.13
N ARG A 236 -8.40 7.51 -8.87
CA ARG A 236 -6.94 7.53 -8.98
C ARG A 236 -6.41 8.86 -9.52
N SER A 237 -7.01 9.39 -10.60
CA SER A 237 -6.60 10.68 -11.17
C SER A 237 -6.72 11.84 -10.17
N ILE A 238 -7.76 11.83 -9.32
CA ILE A 238 -7.94 12.81 -8.25
C ILE A 238 -6.81 12.69 -7.22
N ASN A 239 -6.56 11.48 -6.74
CA ASN A 239 -5.52 11.22 -5.75
C ASN A 239 -4.11 11.49 -6.29
N ASP A 240 -3.83 11.17 -7.54
CA ASP A 240 -2.52 11.39 -8.19
C ASP A 240 -2.22 12.88 -8.42
N LYS A 241 -3.25 13.71 -8.64
CA LYS A 241 -3.12 15.17 -8.78
C LYS A 241 -3.03 15.89 -7.45
N ARG A 242 -3.49 15.27 -6.36
CA ARG A 242 -3.60 15.92 -5.06
C ARG A 242 -2.28 16.50 -4.54
N PRO A 243 -1.11 15.83 -4.64
CA PRO A 243 0.15 16.39 -4.18
C PRO A 243 0.51 17.72 -4.86
N SER A 244 0.29 17.83 -6.18
CA SER A 244 0.55 19.08 -6.91
C SER A 244 -0.39 20.21 -6.49
N ILE A 245 -1.66 19.89 -6.22
CA ILE A 245 -2.63 20.88 -5.73
C ILE A 245 -2.21 21.41 -4.36
N VAL A 246 -1.82 20.51 -3.46
CA VAL A 246 -1.36 20.86 -2.12
C VAL A 246 -0.05 21.66 -2.18
N ALA A 247 0.88 21.30 -3.06
CA ALA A 247 2.09 22.09 -3.28
C ALA A 247 1.77 23.52 -3.77
N GLN A 248 0.83 23.66 -4.70
CA GLN A 248 0.39 24.99 -5.16
C GLN A 248 -0.26 25.77 -4.03
N GLN A 249 -1.11 25.17 -3.21
CA GLN A 249 -1.71 25.82 -2.05
C GLN A 249 -0.64 26.35 -1.07
N ALA A 250 0.46 25.62 -0.86
CA ALA A 250 1.58 26.10 -0.05
C ALA A 250 2.30 27.29 -0.70
N LEU A 251 2.46 27.28 -2.02
CA LEU A 251 3.04 28.42 -2.76
C LEU A 251 2.14 29.66 -2.73
N ASP A 252 0.82 29.48 -2.75
CA ASP A 252 -0.15 30.57 -2.69
C ASP A 252 -0.17 31.30 -1.32
N LEU A 253 0.39 30.68 -0.27
CA LEU A 253 0.62 31.34 1.03
C LEU A 253 1.85 32.26 1.03
N LEU A 254 2.73 32.11 0.04
CA LEU A 254 3.89 32.99 -0.14
C LEU A 254 3.50 34.26 -0.88
N ASP A 255 4.31 35.29 -0.79
CA ASP A 255 4.16 36.49 -1.63
C ASP A 255 4.25 36.16 -3.14
N ALA A 256 3.85 37.09 -3.99
CA ALA A 256 3.78 36.90 -5.45
C ALA A 256 5.12 36.46 -6.09
N ASP A 257 6.27 36.83 -5.52
CA ASP A 257 7.58 36.30 -5.96
C ASP A 257 8.04 35.21 -5.01
N VAL A 258 7.84 33.96 -5.44
CA VAL A 258 8.22 32.76 -4.66
C VAL A 258 9.71 32.40 -4.80
N LYS A 259 10.43 33.00 -5.75
CA LYS A 259 11.84 32.66 -6.04
C LYS A 259 12.74 32.95 -4.86
N GLY A 260 13.40 31.91 -4.37
CA GLY A 260 14.30 31.99 -3.23
C GLY A 260 13.61 31.98 -1.86
N LYS A 261 12.28 31.97 -1.80
CA LYS A 261 11.50 31.72 -0.59
C LYS A 261 11.77 30.30 -0.07
N LYS A 262 11.51 30.06 1.19
CA LYS A 262 11.85 28.84 1.91
C LYS A 262 10.60 28.10 2.33
N VAL A 263 10.45 26.85 1.88
CA VAL A 263 9.33 25.99 2.25
C VAL A 263 9.85 24.79 3.04
N GLY A 264 9.30 24.62 4.24
CA GLY A 264 9.58 23.49 5.12
C GLY A 264 8.57 22.36 4.93
N ILE A 265 9.04 21.11 4.78
CA ILE A 265 8.18 19.93 4.73
C ILE A 265 8.29 19.16 6.05
N LEU A 266 7.17 18.96 6.75
CA LEU A 266 7.09 18.09 7.92
C LEU A 266 6.53 16.73 7.53
N GLY A 267 7.37 15.69 7.71
CA GLY A 267 7.08 14.31 7.33
C GLY A 267 7.21 14.04 5.84
N VAL A 268 8.10 13.13 5.48
CA VAL A 268 8.36 12.72 4.09
C VAL A 268 8.10 11.24 3.84
N ALA A 269 7.87 10.45 4.89
CA ALA A 269 7.43 9.06 4.76
C ALA A 269 6.00 8.97 4.19
N TYR A 270 5.65 7.84 3.56
CA TYR A 270 4.30 7.66 3.02
C TYR A 270 3.22 7.45 4.10
N LYS A 271 3.61 7.09 5.31
CA LYS A 271 2.74 6.82 6.46
C LYS A 271 3.38 7.34 7.75
N ALA A 272 2.54 7.69 8.74
CA ALA A 272 3.02 8.10 10.05
C ALA A 272 3.82 7.00 10.76
N ASN A 273 4.88 7.42 11.48
CA ASN A 273 5.71 6.61 12.37
C ASN A 273 6.46 5.45 11.67
N VAL A 274 6.83 5.66 10.40
CA VAL A 274 7.70 4.76 9.62
C VAL A 274 8.77 5.58 8.88
N ASP A 275 9.83 4.91 8.41
CA ASP A 275 10.94 5.49 7.66
C ASP A 275 10.83 5.29 6.13
N ASP A 276 9.74 4.68 5.65
CA ASP A 276 9.54 4.34 4.23
C ASP A 276 8.99 5.53 3.44
N CYS A 277 9.81 6.05 2.53
CA CYS A 277 9.47 7.19 1.66
C CYS A 277 8.97 6.79 0.27
N ARG A 278 8.94 5.49 -0.06
CA ARG A 278 8.60 5.03 -1.41
C ARG A 278 7.18 5.41 -1.79
N GLU A 279 7.03 5.97 -3.00
CA GLU A 279 5.73 6.47 -3.50
C GLU A 279 5.07 7.48 -2.54
N SER A 280 5.87 8.23 -1.75
CA SER A 280 5.31 9.26 -0.87
C SER A 280 4.81 10.46 -1.68
N PRO A 281 3.65 11.05 -1.34
CA PRO A 281 3.21 12.32 -1.90
C PRO A 281 4.24 13.46 -1.78
N ALA A 282 5.11 13.38 -0.79
CA ALA A 282 6.18 14.35 -0.57
C ALA A 282 7.14 14.47 -1.76
N GLU A 283 7.37 13.40 -2.53
CA GLU A 283 8.22 13.42 -3.73
C GLU A 283 7.64 14.37 -4.79
N THR A 284 6.36 14.21 -5.14
CA THR A 284 5.69 15.08 -6.12
C THR A 284 5.60 16.52 -5.61
N ILE A 285 5.38 16.73 -4.32
CA ILE A 285 5.38 18.06 -3.70
C ILE A 285 6.76 18.71 -3.83
N LEU A 286 7.84 17.98 -3.53
CA LEU A 286 9.20 18.48 -3.66
C LEU A 286 9.55 18.82 -5.11
N GLU A 287 9.16 17.99 -6.06
CA GLU A 287 9.36 18.29 -7.50
C GLU A 287 8.66 19.59 -7.92
N HIS A 288 7.43 19.80 -7.44
CA HIS A 288 6.68 21.02 -7.70
C HIS A 288 7.38 22.25 -7.12
N PHE A 289 7.90 22.15 -5.90
CA PHE A 289 8.69 23.24 -5.26
C PHE A 289 10.00 23.52 -6.01
N LYS A 290 10.72 22.48 -6.44
CA LYS A 290 11.94 22.65 -7.27
C LYS A 290 11.63 23.40 -8.57
N GLN A 291 10.51 23.07 -9.23
CA GLN A 291 10.07 23.75 -10.47
C GLN A 291 9.70 25.23 -10.22
N ALA A 292 9.11 25.54 -9.08
CA ALA A 292 8.79 26.90 -8.66
C ALA A 292 10.03 27.72 -8.26
N GLY A 293 11.17 27.09 -8.02
CA GLY A 293 12.44 27.74 -7.63
C GLY A 293 12.50 28.18 -6.18
N VAL A 294 11.68 27.60 -5.30
CA VAL A 294 11.77 27.80 -3.84
C VAL A 294 12.87 26.92 -3.24
N GLN A 295 13.45 27.37 -2.13
CA GLN A 295 14.37 26.57 -1.33
C GLN A 295 13.55 25.62 -0.46
N THR A 296 13.83 24.33 -0.50
CA THR A 296 13.07 23.33 0.27
C THR A 296 13.99 22.59 1.23
N SER A 297 13.51 22.41 2.46
CA SER A 297 14.13 21.51 3.46
C SER A 297 13.05 20.69 4.14
N TYR A 298 13.41 19.55 4.70
CA TYR A 298 12.46 18.70 5.41
C TYR A 298 12.87 18.46 6.86
N HIS A 299 11.88 18.13 7.66
CA HIS A 299 12.03 17.50 8.96
C HIS A 299 11.21 16.22 8.98
N ASP A 300 11.84 15.12 9.39
CA ASP A 300 11.20 13.84 9.62
C ASP A 300 11.98 13.11 10.74
N PRO A 301 11.30 12.61 11.79
CA PRO A 301 11.99 11.94 12.89
C PRO A 301 12.56 10.58 12.53
N TYR A 302 11.97 9.91 11.53
CA TYR A 302 12.31 8.54 11.13
C TYR A 302 13.22 8.49 9.90
N VAL A 303 13.17 9.51 9.03
CA VAL A 303 13.92 9.56 7.76
C VAL A 303 15.16 10.40 7.92
N GLU A 304 16.34 9.76 7.92
CA GLU A 304 17.62 10.46 8.08
C GLU A 304 18.13 11.10 6.80
N GLN A 305 17.85 10.52 5.64
CA GLN A 305 18.31 11.00 4.33
C GLN A 305 17.16 10.99 3.33
N TRP A 306 16.99 12.09 2.63
CA TRP A 306 16.00 12.25 1.57
C TRP A 306 16.46 13.31 0.56
N ASP A 307 15.66 13.58 -0.48
CA ASP A 307 16.03 14.31 -1.70
C ASP A 307 16.21 15.83 -1.55
N CYS A 308 16.12 16.36 -0.34
CA CYS A 308 16.46 17.75 -0.02
C CYS A 308 17.11 17.84 1.37
N PRO A 309 17.69 19.00 1.75
CA PRO A 309 18.37 19.18 3.04
C PRO A 309 17.46 18.92 4.23
N ARG A 310 17.96 18.18 5.23
CA ARG A 310 17.26 17.92 6.49
C ARG A 310 17.51 19.03 7.50
N ILE A 311 16.45 19.48 8.16
CA ILE A 311 16.50 20.28 9.38
C ILE A 311 16.17 19.36 10.56
N LYS A 312 16.98 19.42 11.63
CA LYS A 312 16.94 18.41 12.69
C LYS A 312 15.85 18.63 13.72
N THR A 313 15.40 19.87 13.92
CA THR A 313 14.38 20.18 14.92
C THR A 313 13.26 21.02 14.32
N ILE A 314 12.07 20.91 14.92
CA ILE A 314 10.89 21.68 14.51
C ILE A 314 11.13 23.18 14.76
N GLU A 315 11.82 23.55 15.86
CA GLU A 315 12.12 24.92 16.19
C GLU A 315 13.12 25.57 15.20
N GLU A 316 14.06 24.79 14.65
CA GLU A 316 14.93 25.24 13.57
C GLU A 316 14.16 25.42 12.27
N MET A 317 13.22 24.51 11.98
CA MET A 317 12.34 24.58 10.82
C MET A 317 11.45 25.83 10.86
N ASP A 318 10.82 26.10 12.01
CA ASP A 318 9.95 27.25 12.23
C ASP A 318 10.68 28.59 12.03
N LYS A 319 11.98 28.66 12.39
CA LYS A 319 12.81 29.85 12.17
C LYS A 319 13.33 29.98 10.75
N TRP A 320 13.46 28.88 10.04
CA TRP A 320 14.07 28.83 8.72
C TRP A 320 13.08 29.06 7.60
N ALA A 321 11.86 28.50 7.71
CA ALA A 321 10.86 28.49 6.65
C ALA A 321 10.04 29.78 6.60
N ASP A 322 9.65 30.21 5.40
CA ASP A 322 8.62 31.24 5.18
C ASP A 322 7.21 30.61 5.25
N VAL A 323 7.07 29.36 4.83
CA VAL A 323 5.85 28.53 4.94
C VAL A 323 6.22 27.10 5.28
N ILE A 324 5.43 26.44 6.11
CA ILE A 324 5.58 25.04 6.47
C ILE A 324 4.37 24.25 5.97
N ILE A 325 4.62 23.06 5.41
CA ILE A 325 3.59 22.12 5.02
C ILE A 325 3.71 20.81 5.81
N LEU A 326 2.62 20.36 6.43
CA LEU A 326 2.54 19.06 7.07
C LEU A 326 2.04 18.03 6.07
N VAL A 327 2.92 17.11 5.64
CA VAL A 327 2.60 16.05 4.67
C VAL A 327 2.35 14.72 5.36
N THR A 328 3.17 14.36 6.35
CA THR A 328 2.97 13.11 7.10
C THR A 328 2.84 13.42 8.59
N ASP A 329 1.73 12.98 9.16
CA ASP A 329 1.29 13.27 10.53
C ASP A 329 1.92 12.30 11.55
N HIS A 330 3.26 12.32 11.69
CA HIS A 330 3.93 11.59 12.77
C HIS A 330 3.44 12.06 14.15
N GLU A 331 3.42 11.17 15.13
CA GLU A 331 2.94 11.48 16.48
C GLU A 331 3.61 12.72 17.09
N CYS A 332 4.88 12.97 16.77
CA CYS A 332 5.62 14.15 17.25
C CYS A 332 5.06 15.48 16.73
N TYR A 333 4.21 15.46 15.69
CA TYR A 333 3.56 16.65 15.13
C TYR A 333 2.17 16.92 15.70
N SER A 334 1.66 16.09 16.60
CA SER A 334 0.28 16.21 17.13
C SER A 334 -0.01 17.50 17.90
N ASN A 335 1.04 18.16 18.42
CA ASN A 335 0.92 19.39 19.24
C ASN A 335 1.87 20.47 18.73
N LEU A 336 1.89 20.73 17.41
CA LEU A 336 2.73 21.79 16.83
C LEU A 336 2.31 23.16 17.34
N SER A 337 3.31 23.94 17.78
CA SER A 337 3.17 25.37 18.06
C SER A 337 4.20 26.10 17.22
N LEU A 338 3.80 26.63 16.09
CA LEU A 338 4.65 27.29 15.11
C LEU A 338 4.31 28.77 15.04
N THR A 339 5.31 29.59 14.71
CA THR A 339 5.15 31.03 14.41
C THR A 339 5.01 31.27 12.92
N THR A 340 5.48 30.34 12.10
CA THR A 340 5.39 30.32 10.64
C THR A 340 4.03 29.80 10.18
N ASP A 341 3.52 30.30 9.07
CA ASP A 341 2.28 29.80 8.47
C ASP A 341 2.37 28.32 8.13
N LEU A 342 1.41 27.55 8.65
CA LEU A 342 1.34 26.09 8.46
C LEU A 342 0.18 25.73 7.54
N LEU A 343 0.48 25.12 6.38
CA LEU A 343 -0.49 24.39 5.62
C LEU A 343 -0.63 22.97 6.19
N ASN A 344 -1.64 22.76 7.02
CA ASN A 344 -1.93 21.46 7.56
C ASN A 344 -2.80 20.68 6.57
N THR A 345 -2.24 19.64 5.95
CA THR A 345 -2.95 18.81 4.97
C THR A 345 -3.66 17.61 5.60
N ARG A 346 -3.57 17.45 6.93
CA ARG A 346 -4.03 16.31 7.69
C ARG A 346 -5.04 16.64 8.80
N ALA A 347 -5.18 17.91 9.14
CA ALA A 347 -6.08 18.37 10.21
C ALA A 347 -7.45 18.77 9.69
#